data_1dfa32592ddcf7c4def8f960287a2aaf
#
_entry.id   1dfa32592ddcf7c4def8f960287a2aaf
#
_cell.length_a   1.000
_cell.length_b   1.000
_cell.length_c   1.000
_cell.angle_alpha   90.00
_cell.angle_beta   90.00
_cell.angle_gamma   90.00
#
_symmetry.space_group_name_H-M   'P 1'
#
loop_
_entity.id
_entity.type
_entity.pdbx_description
1 polymer ?
#
loop_
_entity_poly.entity_id
_entity_poly.type
_entity_poly.pdbx_seq_one_letter_code
_entity_poly.pdbx_strand_id
1 'polypeptide(L)'
;MQYEDYILRLFWEASLPVPHPLGIVEITPEREYLLVTEFINGAQEAGEAEIDESVIDQGLAAVRRMWDIGMAHRDIKPANLLVRDGDLFLIDSAFAEVRPSPWRQAVDLANMMLVLALRTDAERVYARARRQFSDEEIAEAFAATRGLTMPTQLRRMLRQQGRDLHGDFLRLLPFRLPPVHIQRWTWRRFGLTVVTVAAAGVAAVVTVGLLGSPL
;
A
#
# COMPACT_ATOMS: atom_id res chain seq x y z
N MET A 1 9.06 8.04 12.78
CA MET A 1 10.50 7.71 12.75
C MET A 1 10.87 6.49 13.60
N GLN A 2 10.66 6.41 14.92
CA GLN A 2 10.90 5.15 15.69
C GLN A 2 10.08 3.96 15.13
N TYR A 3 8.83 4.19 14.73
CA TYR A 3 8.02 3.18 14.10
C TYR A 3 8.56 2.74 12.73
N GLU A 4 9.07 3.66 11.94
CA GLU A 4 9.65 3.39 10.63
C GLU A 4 10.94 2.55 10.74
N ASP A 5 11.84 2.88 11.69
CA ASP A 5 13.03 2.06 11.99
C ASP A 5 12.63 0.65 12.44
N TYR A 6 11.62 0.55 13.32
CA TYR A 6 11.09 -0.75 13.76
C TYR A 6 10.57 -1.59 12.59
N ILE A 7 9.79 -1.00 11.70
CA ILE A 7 9.27 -1.67 10.50
C ILE A 7 10.40 -2.09 9.56
N LEU A 8 11.36 -1.19 9.31
CA LEU A 8 12.48 -1.48 8.42
C LEU A 8 13.34 -2.64 8.96
N ARG A 9 13.55 -2.70 10.28
CA ARG A 9 14.23 -3.84 10.92
C ARG A 9 13.44 -5.14 10.78
N LEU A 10 12.12 -5.11 10.97
CA LEU A 10 11.27 -6.30 10.75
C LEU A 10 11.36 -6.78 9.29
N PHE A 11 11.35 -5.88 8.33
CA PHE A 11 11.53 -6.22 6.92
C PHE A 11 12.91 -6.84 6.66
N TRP A 12 13.96 -6.24 7.21
CA TRP A 12 15.31 -6.73 7.09
C TRP A 12 15.48 -8.14 7.72
N GLU A 13 15.02 -8.33 8.95
CA GLU A 13 15.05 -9.62 9.66
C GLU A 13 14.24 -10.70 8.93
N ALA A 14 13.17 -10.30 8.26
CA ALA A 14 12.38 -11.18 7.41
C ALA A 14 13.02 -11.45 6.04
N SER A 15 14.23 -10.96 5.78
CA SER A 15 14.92 -11.10 4.49
C SER A 15 14.14 -10.51 3.32
N LEU A 16 13.41 -9.44 3.55
CA LEU A 16 12.86 -8.63 2.47
C LEU A 16 13.98 -7.81 1.81
N PRO A 17 13.88 -7.53 0.51
CA PRO A 17 14.87 -6.74 -0.20
C PRO A 17 14.72 -5.25 0.14
N VAL A 18 15.22 -4.85 1.28
CA VAL A 18 15.20 -3.47 1.80
C VAL A 18 16.63 -3.00 2.10
N PRO A 19 16.89 -1.68 2.11
CA PRO A 19 18.16 -1.14 2.55
C PRO A 19 18.49 -1.56 3.99
N HIS A 20 19.76 -1.83 4.26
CA HIS A 20 20.20 -2.16 5.61
C HIS A 20 19.91 -1.03 6.60
N PRO A 21 19.21 -1.27 7.71
CA PRO A 21 18.96 -0.24 8.74
C PRO A 21 20.24 0.00 9.56
N LEU A 22 20.83 1.18 9.44
CA LEU A 22 22.05 1.56 10.16
C LEU A 22 21.74 2.13 11.54
N GLY A 23 20.59 2.75 11.75
CA GLY A 23 20.14 3.21 13.04
C GLY A 23 19.41 4.54 13.01
N ILE A 24 19.19 5.08 14.22
CA ILE A 24 18.56 6.39 14.42
C ILE A 24 19.58 7.31 15.08
N VAL A 25 19.71 8.52 14.57
CA VAL A 25 20.55 9.59 15.13
C VAL A 25 19.67 10.74 15.62
N GLU A 26 19.82 11.13 16.87
CA GLU A 26 19.19 12.33 17.40
C GLU A 26 19.99 13.57 16.94
N ILE A 27 19.30 14.55 16.33
CA ILE A 27 19.96 15.72 15.72
C ILE A 27 19.88 16.91 16.65
N THR A 28 18.77 17.04 17.39
CA THR A 28 18.52 18.21 18.23
C THR A 28 18.02 17.81 19.62
N PRO A 29 18.24 18.69 20.65
CA PRO A 29 17.68 18.49 21.99
C PRO A 29 16.12 18.42 22.00
N GLU A 30 15.47 18.91 20.95
CA GLU A 30 14.01 18.90 20.78
C GLU A 30 13.47 17.56 20.23
N ARG A 31 14.33 16.53 20.19
CA ARG A 31 14.00 15.17 19.75
C ARG A 31 13.67 15.05 18.26
N GLU A 32 14.39 15.78 17.43
CA GLU A 32 14.44 15.48 16.00
C GLU A 32 15.39 14.31 15.74
N TYR A 33 14.97 13.34 14.93
CA TYR A 33 15.72 12.13 14.63
C TYR A 33 15.89 11.94 13.14
N LEU A 34 17.04 11.40 12.74
CA LEU A 34 17.28 10.88 11.39
C LEU A 34 17.27 9.35 11.44
N LEU A 35 16.50 8.73 10.56
CA LEU A 35 16.66 7.32 10.23
C LEU A 35 17.79 7.21 9.20
N VAL A 36 18.81 6.44 9.53
CA VAL A 36 19.98 6.20 8.68
C VAL A 36 19.90 4.79 8.11
N THR A 37 19.96 4.70 6.79
CA THR A 37 19.90 3.43 6.05
C THR A 37 21.05 3.36 5.05
N GLU A 38 21.32 2.14 4.56
CA GLU A 38 22.18 1.94 3.41
C GLU A 38 21.70 2.77 2.21
N PHE A 39 22.64 3.35 1.49
CA PHE A 39 22.36 4.01 0.23
C PHE A 39 22.57 3.03 -0.95
N ILE A 40 21.55 2.79 -1.73
CA ILE A 40 21.60 1.89 -2.89
C ILE A 40 22.18 2.65 -4.09
N ASN A 41 23.50 2.75 -4.12
CA ASN A 41 24.20 3.50 -5.16
C ASN A 41 23.99 2.89 -6.55
N GLY A 42 23.71 3.72 -7.55
CA GLY A 42 23.50 3.29 -8.95
C GLY A 42 22.14 2.67 -9.23
N ALA A 43 21.25 2.57 -8.24
CA ALA A 43 19.90 2.08 -8.46
C ALA A 43 19.04 3.08 -9.24
N GLN A 44 18.10 2.56 -10.02
CA GLN A 44 17.08 3.33 -10.76
C GLN A 44 15.70 3.02 -10.23
N GLU A 45 14.78 3.98 -10.31
CA GLU A 45 13.36 3.71 -10.01
C GLU A 45 12.79 2.68 -10.97
N ALA A 46 11.92 1.77 -10.48
CA ALA A 46 11.31 0.72 -11.30
C ALA A 46 10.51 1.25 -12.51
N GLY A 47 10.10 2.52 -12.48
CA GLY A 47 9.45 3.20 -13.61
C GLY A 47 10.39 3.49 -14.77
N GLU A 48 11.72 3.48 -14.56
CA GLU A 48 12.75 3.81 -15.54
C GLU A 48 13.72 2.64 -15.79
N ALA A 49 13.89 1.77 -14.79
CA ALA A 49 14.78 0.61 -14.83
C ALA A 49 14.35 -0.44 -15.86
N GLU A 50 15.30 -1.26 -16.26
CA GLU A 50 15.02 -2.50 -16.98
C GLU A 50 14.41 -3.53 -16.00
N ILE A 51 13.26 -4.08 -16.36
CA ILE A 51 12.54 -5.08 -15.59
C ILE A 51 12.58 -6.41 -16.34
N ASP A 52 13.46 -7.29 -15.92
CA ASP A 52 13.53 -8.65 -16.41
C ASP A 52 12.65 -9.60 -15.58
N GLU A 53 12.72 -10.89 -15.90
CA GLU A 53 11.94 -11.90 -15.20
C GLU A 53 12.40 -12.14 -13.77
N SER A 54 13.70 -11.94 -13.48
CA SER A 54 14.24 -12.04 -12.12
C SER A 54 13.69 -10.94 -11.22
N VAL A 55 13.66 -9.69 -11.71
CA VAL A 55 13.09 -8.55 -11.00
C VAL A 55 11.60 -8.74 -10.75
N ILE A 56 10.84 -9.29 -11.74
CA ILE A 56 9.43 -9.61 -11.55
C ILE A 56 9.27 -10.64 -10.41
N ASP A 57 10.02 -11.72 -10.44
CA ASP A 57 9.94 -12.76 -9.40
C ASP A 57 10.31 -12.22 -8.02
N GLN A 58 11.34 -11.40 -7.92
CA GLN A 58 11.75 -10.77 -6.65
C GLN A 58 10.66 -9.85 -6.09
N GLY A 59 10.04 -9.02 -6.93
CA GLY A 59 8.95 -8.14 -6.49
C GLY A 59 7.74 -8.91 -5.98
N LEU A 60 7.34 -9.97 -6.69
CA LEU A 60 6.25 -10.84 -6.29
C LEU A 60 6.59 -11.62 -5.02
N ALA A 61 7.81 -12.16 -4.90
CA ALA A 61 8.28 -12.85 -3.70
C ALA A 61 8.31 -11.92 -2.49
N ALA A 62 8.69 -10.65 -2.65
CA ALA A 62 8.66 -9.67 -1.58
C ALA A 62 7.23 -9.45 -1.06
N VAL A 63 6.23 -9.34 -1.94
CA VAL A 63 4.82 -9.23 -1.52
C VAL A 63 4.36 -10.49 -0.82
N ARG A 64 4.66 -11.69 -1.35
CA ARG A 64 4.31 -12.96 -0.69
C ARG A 64 4.95 -13.05 0.69
N ARG A 65 6.22 -12.70 0.81
CA ARG A 65 6.92 -12.70 2.09
C ARG A 65 6.28 -11.75 3.10
N MET A 66 5.88 -10.54 2.69
CA MET A 66 5.14 -9.63 3.56
C MET A 66 3.82 -10.23 4.04
N TRP A 67 3.08 -10.93 3.19
CA TRP A 67 1.85 -11.61 3.60
C TRP A 67 2.12 -12.69 4.64
N ASP A 68 3.15 -13.53 4.42
CA ASP A 68 3.50 -14.65 5.30
C ASP A 68 3.88 -14.18 6.71
N ILE A 69 4.51 -13.01 6.83
CA ILE A 69 4.86 -12.40 8.12
C ILE A 69 3.79 -11.45 8.68
N GLY A 70 2.63 -11.36 8.02
CA GLY A 70 1.51 -10.52 8.45
C GLY A 70 1.80 -9.03 8.38
N MET A 71 2.41 -8.55 7.29
CA MET A 71 2.73 -7.14 7.05
C MET A 71 2.22 -6.66 5.70
N ALA A 72 2.15 -5.34 5.52
CA ALA A 72 1.87 -4.66 4.26
C ALA A 72 2.71 -3.39 4.15
N HIS A 73 3.16 -3.06 2.93
CA HIS A 73 3.93 -1.85 2.65
C HIS A 73 3.06 -0.60 2.54
N ARG A 74 1.92 -0.73 1.89
CA ARG A 74 0.87 0.30 1.73
C ARG A 74 1.22 1.50 0.84
N ASP A 75 2.44 1.58 0.33
CA ASP A 75 2.87 2.63 -0.60
C ASP A 75 3.77 2.08 -1.73
N ILE A 76 3.36 0.94 -2.32
CA ILE A 76 4.06 0.38 -3.47
C ILE A 76 3.78 1.24 -4.71
N LYS A 77 4.82 1.92 -5.19
CA LYS A 77 4.80 2.81 -6.35
C LYS A 77 6.18 2.82 -7.02
N PRO A 78 6.33 3.28 -8.28
CA PRO A 78 7.62 3.26 -8.98
C PRO A 78 8.78 3.88 -8.20
N ALA A 79 8.56 5.03 -7.52
CA ALA A 79 9.61 5.69 -6.74
C ALA A 79 10.06 4.93 -5.48
N ASN A 80 9.24 3.99 -4.98
CA ASN A 80 9.56 3.19 -3.79
C ASN A 80 10.09 1.79 -4.13
N LEU A 81 10.32 1.51 -5.42
CA LEU A 81 10.95 0.31 -5.92
C LEU A 81 12.20 0.70 -6.68
N LEU A 82 13.35 0.31 -6.19
CA LEU A 82 14.62 0.54 -6.85
C LEU A 82 15.13 -0.76 -7.47
N VAL A 83 15.80 -0.65 -8.61
CA VAL A 83 16.44 -1.78 -9.27
C VAL A 83 17.91 -1.44 -9.52
N ARG A 84 18.81 -2.35 -9.13
CA ARG A 84 20.26 -2.26 -9.37
C ARG A 84 20.79 -3.62 -9.75
N ASP A 85 21.42 -3.72 -10.89
CA ASP A 85 22.09 -4.93 -11.40
C ASP A 85 21.17 -6.19 -11.39
N GLY A 86 19.86 -6.00 -11.65
CA GLY A 86 18.86 -7.08 -11.62
C GLY A 86 18.31 -7.42 -10.24
N ASP A 87 18.72 -6.69 -9.20
CA ASP A 87 18.18 -6.83 -7.85
C ASP A 87 17.16 -5.72 -7.55
N LEU A 88 16.02 -6.11 -6.97
CA LEU A 88 14.94 -5.20 -6.56
C LEU A 88 15.06 -4.84 -5.09
N PHE A 89 14.82 -3.57 -4.76
CA PHE A 89 14.79 -3.06 -3.39
C PHE A 89 13.50 -2.29 -3.14
N LEU A 90 12.88 -2.55 -1.97
CA LEU A 90 11.76 -1.76 -1.44
C LEU A 90 12.31 -0.68 -0.52
N ILE A 91 11.89 0.57 -0.72
CA ILE A 91 12.25 1.70 0.12
C ILE A 91 10.99 2.42 0.63
N ASP A 92 11.15 3.33 1.59
CA ASP A 92 10.07 4.14 2.17
C ASP A 92 9.00 3.29 2.89
N SER A 93 9.38 2.69 4.02
CA SER A 93 8.49 1.89 4.86
C SER A 93 7.60 2.72 5.83
N ALA A 94 7.52 4.05 5.64
CA ALA A 94 6.82 4.97 6.55
C ALA A 94 5.32 4.63 6.74
N PHE A 95 4.68 4.09 5.71
CA PHE A 95 3.26 3.70 5.74
C PHE A 95 3.03 2.21 6.02
N ALA A 96 4.10 1.43 6.14
CA ALA A 96 3.97 -0.01 6.33
C ALA A 96 3.29 -0.35 7.67
N GLU A 97 2.64 -1.50 7.73
CA GLU A 97 1.76 -1.88 8.83
C GLU A 97 1.95 -3.34 9.22
N VAL A 98 1.98 -3.58 10.52
CA VAL A 98 1.94 -4.92 11.11
C VAL A 98 0.48 -5.31 11.35
N ARG A 99 0.11 -6.53 11.01
CA ARG A 99 -1.27 -7.04 11.07
C ARG A 99 -2.26 -6.19 10.25
N PRO A 100 -1.94 -5.90 8.99
CA PRO A 100 -2.84 -5.16 8.13
C PRO A 100 -4.12 -5.94 7.87
N SER A 101 -5.17 -5.24 7.45
CA SER A 101 -6.33 -5.94 6.90
C SER A 101 -5.94 -6.67 5.60
N PRO A 102 -6.59 -7.82 5.27
CA PRO A 102 -6.34 -8.55 4.02
C PRO A 102 -6.45 -7.67 2.78
N TRP A 103 -7.37 -6.70 2.82
CA TRP A 103 -7.55 -5.73 1.74
C TRP A 103 -6.28 -4.89 1.47
N ARG A 104 -5.51 -4.51 2.50
CA ARG A 104 -4.26 -3.72 2.33
C ARG A 104 -3.17 -4.54 1.68
N GLN A 105 -3.07 -5.80 2.05
CA GLN A 105 -2.16 -6.76 1.41
C GLN A 105 -2.54 -7.00 -0.05
N ALA A 106 -3.82 -7.16 -0.35
CA ALA A 106 -4.34 -7.29 -1.71
C ALA A 106 -4.00 -6.06 -2.58
N VAL A 107 -4.12 -4.84 -2.04
CA VAL A 107 -3.72 -3.60 -2.73
C VAL A 107 -2.23 -3.57 -3.04
N ASP A 108 -1.37 -4.02 -2.12
CA ASP A 108 0.08 -4.09 -2.36
C ASP A 108 0.41 -5.04 -3.51
N LEU A 109 -0.25 -6.20 -3.60
CA LEU A 109 -0.07 -7.13 -4.70
C LEU A 109 -0.43 -6.49 -6.05
N ALA A 110 -1.60 -5.89 -6.15
CA ALA A 110 -2.01 -5.25 -7.42
C ALA A 110 -1.09 -4.09 -7.80
N ASN A 111 -0.67 -3.26 -6.84
CA ASN A 111 0.26 -2.16 -7.12
C ASN A 111 1.63 -2.68 -7.56
N MET A 112 2.17 -3.75 -6.94
CA MET A 112 3.41 -4.40 -7.37
C MET A 112 3.29 -4.90 -8.81
N MET A 113 2.24 -5.66 -9.12
CA MET A 113 2.01 -6.17 -10.46
C MET A 113 1.91 -5.05 -11.50
N LEU A 114 1.20 -3.97 -11.18
CA LEU A 114 1.07 -2.81 -12.06
C LEU A 114 2.41 -2.08 -12.29
N VAL A 115 3.23 -1.90 -11.23
CA VAL A 115 4.54 -1.26 -11.36
C VAL A 115 5.47 -2.10 -12.24
N LEU A 116 5.55 -3.41 -12.02
CA LEU A 116 6.36 -4.31 -12.83
C LEU A 116 5.92 -4.33 -14.30
N ALA A 117 4.60 -4.23 -14.56
CA ALA A 117 4.05 -4.21 -15.91
C ALA A 117 4.25 -2.86 -16.64
N LEU A 118 4.63 -1.78 -15.95
CA LEU A 118 4.92 -0.49 -16.61
C LEU A 118 6.03 -0.60 -17.67
N ARG A 119 7.05 -1.42 -17.40
CA ARG A 119 8.22 -1.61 -18.24
C ARG A 119 8.21 -2.93 -19.01
N THR A 120 7.18 -3.76 -18.75
CA THR A 120 6.94 -5.04 -19.39
C THR A 120 5.50 -5.09 -19.93
N ASP A 121 4.81 -6.16 -19.70
CA ASP A 121 3.40 -6.36 -20.05
C ASP A 121 2.64 -7.12 -18.95
N ALA A 122 1.31 -7.06 -19.00
CA ALA A 122 0.45 -7.70 -18.01
C ALA A 122 0.52 -9.22 -18.09
N GLU A 123 0.65 -9.78 -19.28
CA GLU A 123 0.70 -11.22 -19.55
C GLU A 123 1.90 -11.87 -18.87
N ARG A 124 3.07 -11.25 -19.04
CA ARG A 124 4.32 -11.72 -18.45
C ARG A 124 4.28 -11.68 -16.92
N VAL A 125 3.85 -10.55 -16.36
CA VAL A 125 3.74 -10.40 -14.90
C VAL A 125 2.69 -11.34 -14.32
N TYR A 126 1.54 -11.50 -14.96
CA TYR A 126 0.49 -12.42 -14.53
C TYR A 126 0.96 -13.89 -14.54
N ALA A 127 1.62 -14.33 -15.62
CA ALA A 127 2.14 -15.69 -15.72
C ALA A 127 3.14 -16.01 -14.59
N ARG A 128 3.93 -15.04 -14.17
CA ARG A 128 4.87 -15.20 -13.05
C ARG A 128 4.16 -15.11 -11.69
N ALA A 129 3.18 -14.21 -11.55
CA ALA A 129 2.40 -14.08 -10.31
C ALA A 129 1.69 -15.38 -9.93
N ARG A 130 1.15 -16.11 -10.90
CA ARG A 130 0.49 -17.43 -10.70
C ARG A 130 1.39 -18.53 -10.12
N ARG A 131 2.70 -18.32 -10.07
CA ARG A 131 3.62 -19.26 -9.40
C ARG A 131 3.59 -19.12 -7.88
N GLN A 132 3.12 -17.98 -7.38
CA GLN A 132 3.16 -17.62 -5.95
C GLN A 132 1.78 -17.25 -5.39
N PHE A 133 0.85 -16.84 -6.25
CA PHE A 133 -0.50 -16.41 -5.89
C PHE A 133 -1.53 -17.19 -6.69
N SER A 134 -2.67 -17.48 -6.06
CA SER A 134 -3.81 -18.07 -6.77
C SER A 134 -4.53 -17.04 -7.65
N ASP A 135 -5.31 -17.51 -8.59
CA ASP A 135 -6.13 -16.64 -9.44
C ASP A 135 -7.15 -15.84 -8.60
N GLU A 136 -7.62 -16.41 -7.47
CA GLU A 136 -8.50 -15.75 -6.50
C GLU A 136 -7.79 -14.60 -5.80
N GLU A 137 -6.58 -14.81 -5.27
CA GLU A 137 -5.78 -13.78 -4.62
C GLU A 137 -5.48 -12.61 -5.58
N ILE A 138 -5.14 -12.91 -6.84
CA ILE A 138 -4.90 -11.90 -7.87
C ILE A 138 -6.22 -11.16 -8.21
N ALA A 139 -7.34 -11.88 -8.34
CA ALA A 139 -8.63 -11.26 -8.59
C ALA A 139 -9.07 -10.33 -7.45
N GLU A 140 -8.87 -10.75 -6.19
CA GLU A 140 -9.12 -9.90 -5.01
C GLU A 140 -8.23 -8.65 -5.02
N ALA A 141 -6.95 -8.79 -5.38
CA ALA A 141 -6.01 -7.67 -5.47
C ALA A 141 -6.51 -6.60 -6.48
N PHE A 142 -6.91 -7.02 -7.68
CA PHE A 142 -7.44 -6.10 -8.69
C PHE A 142 -8.86 -5.60 -8.38
N ALA A 143 -9.70 -6.36 -7.68
CA ALA A 143 -10.98 -5.89 -7.17
C ALA A 143 -10.82 -4.83 -6.07
N ALA A 144 -9.77 -4.95 -5.22
CA ALA A 144 -9.44 -4.00 -4.17
C ALA A 144 -8.83 -2.70 -4.71
N THR A 145 -8.16 -2.76 -5.89
CA THR A 145 -7.38 -1.64 -6.43
C THR A 145 -8.19 -0.86 -7.48
N ARG A 146 -8.85 0.19 -7.03
CA ARG A 146 -9.59 1.11 -7.92
C ARG A 146 -9.38 2.56 -7.51
N GLY A 147 -9.12 3.40 -8.50
CA GLY A 147 -9.14 4.87 -8.35
C GLY A 147 -8.27 5.39 -7.20
N LEU A 148 -8.81 5.48 -6.00
CA LEU A 148 -8.13 6.10 -4.85
C LEU A 148 -7.03 5.23 -4.20
N THR A 149 -7.04 3.92 -4.42
CA THR A 149 -6.06 3.02 -3.82
C THR A 149 -4.79 2.86 -4.64
N MET A 150 -4.84 3.28 -5.90
CA MET A 150 -3.66 3.32 -6.76
C MET A 150 -2.86 4.61 -6.48
N PRO A 151 -1.55 4.54 -6.20
CA PRO A 151 -0.70 5.71 -6.00
C PRO A 151 -0.77 6.70 -7.15
N THR A 152 -0.71 8.00 -6.83
CA THR A 152 -0.85 9.07 -7.84
C THR A 152 0.24 9.01 -8.90
N GLN A 153 1.48 8.69 -8.53
CA GLN A 153 2.60 8.53 -9.46
C GLN A 153 2.30 7.40 -10.47
N LEU A 154 1.94 6.22 -9.99
CA LEU A 154 1.61 5.07 -10.83
C LEU A 154 0.47 5.40 -11.81
N ARG A 155 -0.61 6.01 -11.31
CA ARG A 155 -1.74 6.43 -12.13
C ARG A 155 -1.34 7.44 -13.21
N ARG A 156 -0.46 8.40 -12.88
CA ARG A 156 0.05 9.39 -13.85
C ARG A 156 0.86 8.71 -14.95
N MET A 157 1.77 7.78 -14.59
CA MET A 157 2.60 7.06 -15.56
C MET A 157 1.75 6.20 -16.51
N LEU A 158 0.74 5.47 -15.99
CA LEU A 158 -0.19 4.71 -16.82
C LEU A 158 -0.94 5.58 -17.82
N ARG A 159 -1.41 6.76 -17.39
CA ARG A 159 -2.07 7.72 -18.29
C ARG A 159 -1.13 8.26 -19.37
N GLN A 160 0.11 8.56 -19.01
CA GLN A 160 1.12 9.05 -19.96
C GLN A 160 1.47 8.01 -21.03
N GLN A 161 1.47 6.74 -20.67
CA GLN A 161 1.70 5.64 -21.61
C GLN A 161 0.47 5.27 -22.45
N GLY A 162 -0.72 5.80 -22.11
CA GLY A 162 -1.97 5.45 -22.77
C GLY A 162 -2.38 3.98 -22.60
N ARG A 163 -1.85 3.27 -21.58
CA ARG A 163 -2.08 1.85 -21.34
C ARG A 163 -3.11 1.65 -20.23
N ASP A 164 -4.05 0.73 -20.44
CA ASP A 164 -5.00 0.26 -19.42
C ASP A 164 -4.52 -1.06 -18.82
N LEU A 165 -3.35 -1.05 -18.16
CA LEU A 165 -2.79 -2.26 -17.53
C LEU A 165 -3.75 -2.89 -16.52
N HIS A 166 -4.53 -2.09 -15.79
CA HIS A 166 -5.53 -2.62 -14.87
C HIS A 166 -6.59 -3.44 -15.62
N GLY A 167 -7.10 -2.93 -16.74
CA GLY A 167 -8.02 -3.66 -17.61
C GLY A 167 -7.37 -4.88 -18.25
N ASP A 168 -6.07 -4.81 -18.61
CA ASP A 168 -5.32 -5.93 -19.16
C ASP A 168 -5.27 -7.09 -18.16
N PHE A 169 -4.88 -6.84 -16.90
CA PHE A 169 -4.90 -7.88 -15.85
C PHE A 169 -6.30 -8.45 -15.62
N LEU A 170 -7.34 -7.62 -15.60
CA LEU A 170 -8.72 -8.10 -15.46
C LEU A 170 -9.16 -9.01 -16.61
N ARG A 171 -8.60 -8.86 -17.82
CA ARG A 171 -8.89 -9.74 -18.97
C ARG A 171 -8.19 -11.09 -18.88
N LEU A 172 -7.03 -11.14 -18.19
CA LEU A 172 -6.27 -12.39 -17.99
C LEU A 172 -6.87 -13.28 -16.90
N LEU A 173 -7.66 -12.72 -15.99
CA LEU A 173 -8.30 -13.48 -14.92
C LEU A 173 -9.40 -14.40 -15.47
N PRO A 174 -9.48 -15.67 -15.01
CA PRO A 174 -10.49 -16.62 -15.44
C PRO A 174 -11.92 -16.26 -14.97
N PHE A 175 -12.02 -15.40 -13.95
CA PHE A 175 -13.28 -14.90 -13.40
C PHE A 175 -13.10 -13.48 -12.87
N ARG A 176 -14.23 -12.78 -12.69
CA ARG A 176 -14.23 -11.41 -12.15
C ARG A 176 -14.92 -11.37 -10.80
N LEU A 177 -14.23 -10.88 -9.79
CA LEU A 177 -14.84 -10.57 -8.51
C LEU A 177 -15.57 -9.21 -8.59
N PRO A 178 -16.72 -9.09 -7.90
CA PRO A 178 -17.35 -7.78 -7.77
C PRO A 178 -16.39 -6.81 -7.06
N PRO A 179 -16.40 -5.51 -7.44
CA PRO A 179 -15.54 -4.53 -6.83
C PRO A 179 -15.82 -4.42 -5.33
N VAL A 180 -14.76 -4.42 -4.52
CA VAL A 180 -14.88 -4.18 -3.09
C VAL A 180 -15.42 -2.76 -2.88
N HIS A 181 -16.63 -2.66 -2.33
CA HIS A 181 -17.21 -1.38 -1.97
C HIS A 181 -16.64 -0.93 -0.64
N ILE A 182 -15.65 -0.02 -0.69
CA ILE A 182 -15.20 0.68 0.51
C ILE A 182 -16.37 1.52 1.00
N GLN A 183 -16.84 1.25 2.24
CA GLN A 183 -17.88 2.05 2.86
C GLN A 183 -17.37 3.50 3.05
N ARG A 184 -17.68 4.35 2.08
CA ARG A 184 -17.41 5.78 2.21
C ARG A 184 -18.43 6.39 3.17
N TRP A 185 -17.99 7.36 3.97
CA TRP A 185 -18.91 8.29 4.64
C TRP A 185 -19.74 8.98 3.56
N THR A 186 -21.01 8.60 3.44
CA THR A 186 -21.94 9.29 2.55
C THR A 186 -22.46 10.53 3.25
N TRP A 187 -22.81 11.57 2.50
CA TRP A 187 -23.47 12.78 3.03
C TRP A 187 -24.65 12.44 3.91
N ARG A 188 -25.37 11.37 3.59
CA ARG A 188 -26.47 10.85 4.42
C ARG A 188 -26.01 10.37 5.80
N ARG A 189 -24.88 9.66 5.90
CA ARG A 189 -24.31 9.22 7.19
C ARG A 189 -23.76 10.40 7.97
N PHE A 190 -23.10 11.34 7.28
CA PHE A 190 -22.66 12.59 7.91
C PHE A 190 -23.85 13.38 8.46
N GLY A 191 -24.92 13.56 7.70
CA GLY A 191 -26.14 14.20 8.14
C GLY A 191 -26.79 13.49 9.35
N LEU A 192 -26.86 12.15 9.33
CA LEU A 192 -27.36 11.37 10.47
C LEU A 192 -26.51 11.57 11.71
N THR A 193 -25.18 11.56 11.59
CA THR A 193 -24.28 11.79 12.72
C THR A 193 -24.48 13.19 13.31
N VAL A 194 -24.57 14.22 12.48
CA VAL A 194 -24.83 15.60 12.91
C VAL A 194 -26.17 15.71 13.64
N VAL A 195 -27.24 15.13 13.09
CA VAL A 195 -28.57 15.10 13.71
C VAL A 195 -28.54 14.37 15.07
N THR A 196 -27.86 13.22 15.15
CA THR A 196 -27.75 12.46 16.40
C THR A 196 -27.00 13.26 17.48
N VAL A 197 -25.89 13.90 17.13
CA VAL A 197 -25.10 14.73 18.04
C VAL A 197 -25.90 15.94 18.51
N ALA A 198 -26.61 16.61 17.59
CA ALA A 198 -27.47 17.74 17.92
C ALA A 198 -28.63 17.32 18.86
N ALA A 199 -29.31 16.21 18.57
CA ALA A 199 -30.38 15.69 19.41
C ALA A 199 -29.87 15.31 20.81
N ALA A 200 -28.69 14.69 20.92
CA ALA A 200 -28.07 14.38 22.20
C ALA A 200 -27.71 15.64 22.99
N GLY A 201 -27.20 16.68 22.30
CA GLY A 201 -26.93 17.99 22.91
C GLY A 201 -28.19 18.67 23.48
N VAL A 202 -29.27 18.69 22.70
CA VAL A 202 -30.57 19.23 23.16
C VAL A 202 -31.11 18.44 24.36
N ALA A 203 -31.06 17.13 24.30
CA ALA A 203 -31.48 16.27 25.42
C ALA A 203 -30.70 16.56 26.72
N ALA A 204 -29.37 16.72 26.59
CA ALA A 204 -28.50 17.07 27.73
C ALA A 204 -28.87 18.43 28.32
N VAL A 205 -29.09 19.45 27.51
CA VAL A 205 -29.50 20.81 27.97
C VAL A 205 -30.86 20.78 28.69
N VAL A 206 -31.84 20.07 28.10
CA VAL A 206 -33.18 19.91 28.72
C VAL A 206 -33.09 19.19 30.07
N THR A 207 -32.28 18.11 30.18
CA THR A 207 -32.10 17.37 31.41
C THR A 207 -31.47 18.23 32.52
N VAL A 208 -30.42 19.01 32.14
CA VAL A 208 -29.78 19.93 33.10
C VAL A 208 -30.73 21.04 33.53
N GLY A 209 -31.53 21.60 32.60
CA GLY A 209 -32.54 22.61 32.92
C GLY A 209 -33.66 22.10 33.86
N LEU A 210 -34.09 20.87 33.65
CA LEU A 210 -35.11 20.24 34.51
C LEU A 210 -34.60 19.88 35.92
N LEU A 211 -33.32 19.48 36.05
CA LEU A 211 -32.68 19.15 37.32
C LEU A 211 -32.18 20.38 38.09
N GLY A 212 -31.99 21.51 37.42
CA GLY A 212 -31.47 22.76 37.98
C GLY A 212 -32.56 23.78 38.37
N SER A 213 -33.86 23.49 38.22
CA SER A 213 -34.96 24.38 38.68
C SER A 213 -35.18 24.14 40.18
N PRO A 214 -34.87 25.07 41.10
CA PRO A 214 -35.24 24.98 42.51
C PRO A 214 -36.76 25.07 42.63
N LEU A 215 -37.36 24.20 43.41
CA LEU A 215 -38.75 24.23 43.91
C LEU A 215 -38.97 25.47 44.79
#